data_5baf1f6587611fa8648775d30f3156bd
#
_entry.id   5baf1f6587611fa8648775d30f3156bd
#
_cell.length_a   1.000
_cell.length_b   1.000
_cell.length_c   1.000
_cell.angle_alpha   90.00
_cell.angle_beta   90.00
_cell.angle_gamma   90.00
#
_symmetry.space_group_name_H-M   'P 1'
#
loop_
_entity.id
_entity.type
_entity.pdbx_description
1 polymer ?
#
loop_
_entity_poly.entity_id
_entity_poly.type
_entity_poly.pdbx_seq_one_letter_code
_entity_poly.pdbx_strand_id
1 'polypeptide(L)'
;MRDKIIRTLVRELKRHNEVLGCYEGGSAAFNRADEWSDIDFQVVVQDAFVEQAVQILEKTLQSLSPIEDRLILPQPTWHGHWQGFYKLQDASPYLLIDALIMKESSPSYFTEVELHGTPVIFFDKTGRLGKEHIDHKELPNVLAKRVERIRSLSRMFHLLIDKEIKRRREPDAFDLYYNLLLRSLIELLRIKHDSARWSWGFRYLNSVLPPEVYEDIRNLSYARDLQDLQHKKDRVMQLLDNLLQEEHP
;
A
#
# COMPACT_ATOMS: atom_id res chain seq x y z
N MET A 1 -1.10 -9.20 -22.83
CA MET A 1 0.31 -8.84 -22.55
C MET A 1 0.72 -9.25 -21.13
N ARG A 2 -0.03 -8.91 -20.09
CA ARG A 2 0.23 -9.21 -18.66
C ARG A 2 0.66 -10.67 -18.43
N ASP A 3 -0.15 -11.66 -18.81
CA ASP A 3 0.18 -13.08 -18.60
C ASP A 3 1.42 -13.54 -19.38
N LYS A 4 1.70 -12.93 -20.54
CA LYS A 4 2.90 -13.22 -21.31
C LYS A 4 4.15 -12.74 -20.58
N ILE A 5 4.10 -11.54 -19.98
CA ILE A 5 5.19 -10.98 -19.19
C ILE A 5 5.48 -11.91 -18.00
N ILE A 6 4.46 -12.21 -17.19
CA ILE A 6 4.60 -13.06 -15.99
C ILE A 6 5.19 -14.42 -16.37
N ARG A 7 4.58 -15.13 -17.33
CA ARG A 7 5.05 -16.46 -17.74
C ARG A 7 6.48 -16.45 -18.26
N THR A 8 6.89 -15.40 -18.97
CA THR A 8 8.25 -15.31 -19.51
C THR A 8 9.25 -15.03 -18.40
N LEU A 9 8.96 -14.09 -17.50
CA LEU A 9 9.80 -13.81 -16.32
C LEU A 9 9.97 -15.05 -15.45
N VAL A 10 8.88 -15.75 -15.13
CA VAL A 10 8.90 -16.97 -14.32
C VAL A 10 9.77 -18.04 -14.99
N ARG A 11 9.60 -18.25 -16.30
CA ARG A 11 10.37 -19.24 -17.05
C ARG A 11 11.88 -18.95 -17.03
N GLU A 12 12.27 -17.69 -17.28
CA GLU A 12 13.69 -17.32 -17.34
C GLU A 12 14.34 -17.36 -15.95
N LEU A 13 13.69 -16.79 -14.94
CA LEU A 13 14.21 -16.76 -13.56
C LEU A 13 14.31 -18.17 -12.95
N LYS A 14 13.35 -19.05 -13.20
CA LYS A 14 13.35 -20.42 -12.66
C LYS A 14 14.56 -21.26 -13.10
N ARG A 15 15.22 -20.91 -14.21
CA ARG A 15 16.41 -21.61 -14.73
C ARG A 15 17.67 -21.40 -13.87
N HIS A 16 17.69 -20.36 -13.05
CA HIS A 16 18.84 -20.04 -12.21
C HIS A 16 18.66 -20.65 -10.82
N ASN A 17 19.62 -21.44 -10.37
CA ASN A 17 19.56 -22.11 -9.07
C ASN A 17 19.57 -21.13 -7.91
N GLU A 18 20.16 -19.96 -8.10
CA GLU A 18 20.25 -18.84 -7.14
C GLU A 18 18.92 -18.10 -6.98
N VAL A 19 17.96 -18.28 -7.89
CA VAL A 19 16.58 -17.79 -7.74
C VAL A 19 15.79 -18.84 -7.00
N LEU A 20 15.41 -18.53 -5.77
CA LEU A 20 14.83 -19.47 -4.82
C LEU A 20 13.33 -19.57 -4.93
N GLY A 21 12.67 -18.46 -5.25
CA GLY A 21 11.21 -18.44 -5.41
C GLY A 21 10.71 -17.19 -6.12
N CYS A 22 9.48 -17.27 -6.61
CA CYS A 22 8.83 -16.18 -7.31
C CYS A 22 7.32 -16.26 -7.14
N TYR A 23 6.69 -15.12 -6.88
CA TYR A 23 5.25 -15.01 -6.69
C TYR A 23 4.73 -13.64 -7.12
N GLU A 24 3.42 -13.52 -7.25
CA GLU A 24 2.73 -12.26 -7.46
C GLU A 24 2.00 -11.85 -6.19
N GLY A 25 2.19 -10.59 -5.80
CA GLY A 25 1.55 -9.93 -4.69
C GLY A 25 0.37 -9.05 -5.10
N GLY A 26 0.23 -7.92 -4.41
CA GLY A 26 -0.69 -6.84 -4.74
C GLY A 26 -2.13 -7.27 -4.96
N SER A 27 -2.77 -6.74 -6.02
CA SER A 27 -4.18 -7.02 -6.32
C SER A 27 -4.46 -8.50 -6.57
N ALA A 28 -3.50 -9.24 -7.14
CA ALA A 28 -3.62 -10.66 -7.39
C ALA A 28 -3.69 -11.47 -6.08
N ALA A 29 -2.90 -11.10 -5.07
CA ALA A 29 -2.91 -11.76 -3.77
C ALA A 29 -4.25 -11.58 -3.01
N PHE A 30 -5.02 -10.54 -3.32
CA PHE A 30 -6.35 -10.29 -2.78
C PHE A 30 -7.49 -10.79 -3.67
N ASN A 31 -7.17 -11.49 -4.77
CA ASN A 31 -8.15 -11.91 -5.78
C ASN A 31 -8.99 -10.73 -6.33
N ARG A 32 -8.31 -9.60 -6.56
CA ARG A 32 -8.90 -8.32 -7.04
C ARG A 32 -8.24 -7.82 -8.32
N ALA A 33 -7.40 -8.66 -8.96
CA ALA A 33 -6.76 -8.27 -10.21
C ALA A 33 -7.80 -8.05 -11.31
N ASP A 34 -7.67 -6.94 -12.03
CA ASP A 34 -8.50 -6.53 -13.15
C ASP A 34 -7.65 -6.02 -14.32
N GLU A 35 -8.28 -5.45 -15.34
CA GLU A 35 -7.60 -4.92 -16.53
C GLU A 35 -6.72 -3.69 -16.25
N TRP A 36 -6.89 -3.04 -15.10
CA TRP A 36 -6.15 -1.86 -14.64
C TRP A 36 -5.04 -2.20 -13.64
N SER A 37 -4.95 -3.48 -13.25
CA SER A 37 -4.02 -3.92 -12.22
C SER A 37 -2.59 -3.99 -12.71
N ASP A 38 -1.66 -3.52 -11.87
CA ASP A 38 -0.22 -3.68 -12.02
C ASP A 38 0.21 -5.15 -11.94
N ILE A 39 1.45 -5.42 -12.28
CA ILE A 39 2.11 -6.69 -12.00
C ILE A 39 3.02 -6.47 -10.79
N ASP A 40 2.61 -6.93 -9.62
CA ASP A 40 3.42 -6.93 -8.38
C ASP A 40 4.30 -8.19 -8.36
N PHE A 41 5.42 -8.16 -9.07
CA PHE A 41 6.27 -9.32 -9.31
C PHE A 41 7.39 -9.43 -8.30
N GLN A 42 7.38 -10.46 -7.47
CA GLN A 42 8.26 -10.62 -6.34
C GLN A 42 9.15 -11.85 -6.51
N VAL A 43 10.45 -11.67 -6.25
CA VAL A 43 11.48 -12.70 -6.47
C VAL A 43 12.36 -12.79 -5.23
N VAL A 44 12.58 -14.01 -4.74
CA VAL A 44 13.55 -14.29 -3.67
C VAL A 44 14.79 -14.94 -4.27
N VAL A 45 15.95 -14.40 -3.95
CA VAL A 45 17.24 -14.85 -4.49
C VAL A 45 18.28 -15.01 -3.39
N GLN A 46 19.34 -15.79 -3.66
CA GLN A 46 20.54 -15.78 -2.83
C GLN A 46 21.10 -14.34 -2.75
N ASP A 47 21.64 -13.97 -1.61
CA ASP A 47 22.04 -12.59 -1.31
C ASP A 47 23.00 -11.98 -2.33
N ALA A 48 23.95 -12.77 -2.83
CA ALA A 48 24.91 -12.33 -3.83
C ALA A 48 24.34 -12.23 -5.26
N PHE A 49 23.10 -12.70 -5.49
CA PHE A 49 22.53 -12.82 -6.83
C PHE A 49 21.56 -11.67 -7.20
N VAL A 50 21.36 -10.69 -6.34
CA VAL A 50 20.40 -9.59 -6.56
C VAL A 50 20.66 -8.85 -7.88
N GLU A 51 21.89 -8.41 -8.13
CA GLU A 51 22.24 -7.66 -9.34
C GLU A 51 22.03 -8.48 -10.61
N GLN A 52 22.40 -9.77 -10.59
CA GLN A 52 22.18 -10.67 -11.71
C GLN A 52 20.71 -10.92 -11.97
N ALA A 53 19.89 -11.06 -10.91
CA ALA A 53 18.45 -11.20 -11.05
C ALA A 53 17.80 -9.95 -11.69
N VAL A 54 18.26 -8.75 -11.33
CA VAL A 54 17.85 -7.50 -11.98
C VAL A 54 18.17 -7.54 -13.48
N GLN A 55 19.41 -7.90 -13.84
CA GLN A 55 19.83 -7.98 -15.25
C GLN A 55 19.00 -8.99 -16.05
N ILE A 56 18.70 -10.16 -15.45
CA ILE A 56 17.86 -11.18 -16.07
C ILE A 56 16.45 -10.66 -16.28
N LEU A 57 15.87 -10.01 -15.27
CA LEU A 57 14.53 -9.39 -15.33
C LEU A 57 14.48 -8.34 -16.44
N GLU A 58 15.38 -7.37 -16.45
CA GLU A 58 15.41 -6.31 -17.47
C GLU A 58 15.61 -6.85 -18.87
N LYS A 59 16.55 -7.77 -19.07
CA LYS A 59 16.80 -8.45 -20.35
C LYS A 59 15.55 -9.20 -20.83
N THR A 60 14.85 -9.84 -19.91
CA THR A 60 13.62 -10.58 -20.23
C THR A 60 12.50 -9.62 -20.64
N LEU A 61 12.29 -8.52 -19.90
CA LEU A 61 11.32 -7.50 -20.27
C LEU A 61 11.64 -6.90 -21.63
N GLN A 62 12.90 -6.51 -21.86
CA GLN A 62 13.37 -5.96 -23.13
C GLN A 62 13.18 -6.93 -24.31
N SER A 63 13.22 -8.23 -24.08
CA SER A 63 12.95 -9.25 -25.14
C SER A 63 11.48 -9.34 -25.54
N LEU A 64 10.58 -8.85 -24.69
CA LEU A 64 9.13 -8.87 -24.94
C LEU A 64 8.64 -7.58 -25.60
N SER A 65 9.22 -6.45 -25.21
CA SER A 65 8.94 -5.12 -25.69
C SER A 65 10.03 -4.17 -25.21
N PRO A 66 10.38 -3.11 -25.95
CA PRO A 66 11.28 -2.08 -25.43
C PRO A 66 10.78 -1.52 -24.10
N ILE A 67 11.70 -1.35 -23.16
CA ILE A 67 11.38 -0.63 -21.91
C ILE A 67 11.25 0.84 -22.26
N GLU A 68 10.05 1.39 -22.13
CA GLU A 68 9.73 2.78 -22.41
C GLU A 68 10.26 3.69 -21.29
N ASP A 69 10.03 3.29 -20.05
CA ASP A 69 10.46 4.03 -18.86
C ASP A 69 10.75 3.09 -17.70
N ARG A 70 11.61 3.52 -16.80
CA ARG A 70 11.93 2.79 -15.57
C ARG A 70 12.24 3.73 -14.42
N LEU A 71 11.81 3.37 -13.22
CA LEU A 71 12.18 3.99 -11.96
C LEU A 71 12.78 2.93 -11.04
N ILE A 72 14.05 3.07 -10.70
CA ILE A 72 14.71 2.22 -9.69
C ILE A 72 14.78 3.01 -8.40
N LEU A 73 14.29 2.44 -7.29
CA LEU A 73 14.35 3.08 -6.00
C LEU A 73 15.81 3.16 -5.50
N PRO A 74 16.23 4.32 -4.95
CA PRO A 74 17.56 4.46 -4.34
C PRO A 74 17.78 3.44 -3.24
N GLN A 75 19.01 2.88 -3.20
CA GLN A 75 19.41 1.93 -2.17
C GLN A 75 20.12 2.65 -1.01
N PRO A 76 19.95 2.20 0.26
CA PRO A 76 18.97 1.18 0.68
C PRO A 76 17.55 1.71 0.65
N THR A 77 16.60 0.87 0.20
CA THR A 77 15.17 1.18 0.33
C THR A 77 14.73 1.10 1.80
N TRP A 78 13.61 1.72 2.14
CA TRP A 78 13.06 1.69 3.51
C TRP A 78 12.70 0.27 4.00
N HIS A 79 12.39 -0.65 3.09
CA HIS A 79 12.08 -2.05 3.36
C HIS A 79 13.29 -3.00 3.16
N GLY A 80 14.43 -2.50 2.73
CA GLY A 80 15.67 -3.27 2.58
C GLY A 80 15.79 -4.13 1.31
N HIS A 81 14.77 -4.15 0.44
CA HIS A 81 14.78 -4.93 -0.81
C HIS A 81 15.08 -4.03 -2.01
N TRP A 82 15.58 -4.60 -3.09
CA TRP A 82 15.67 -3.90 -4.36
C TRP A 82 14.27 -3.79 -4.99
N GLN A 83 13.90 -2.61 -5.50
CA GLN A 83 12.63 -2.37 -6.18
C GLN A 83 12.81 -1.51 -7.41
N GLY A 84 12.17 -1.93 -8.50
CA GLY A 84 12.13 -1.21 -9.76
C GLY A 84 10.78 -1.27 -10.43
N PHE A 85 10.38 -0.15 -11.01
CA PHE A 85 9.12 -0.02 -11.75
C PHE A 85 9.44 0.11 -13.23
N TYR A 86 8.66 -0.58 -14.08
CA TYR A 86 8.89 -0.62 -15.52
C TYR A 86 7.61 -0.39 -16.28
N LYS A 87 7.74 0.37 -17.37
CA LYS A 87 6.73 0.54 -18.39
C LYS A 87 7.25 0.03 -19.72
N LEU A 88 6.45 -0.76 -20.45
CA LEU A 88 6.83 -1.34 -21.73
C LEU A 88 6.06 -0.66 -22.86
N GLN A 89 6.75 -0.38 -23.97
CA GLN A 89 6.22 0.36 -25.13
C GLN A 89 4.98 -0.31 -25.74
N ASP A 90 5.00 -1.64 -25.89
CA ASP A 90 3.94 -2.40 -26.55
C ASP A 90 2.90 -2.97 -25.57
N ALA A 91 2.92 -2.54 -24.29
CA ALA A 91 1.95 -2.93 -23.29
C ALA A 91 0.82 -1.89 -23.15
N SER A 92 -0.21 -2.21 -22.36
CA SER A 92 -1.22 -1.20 -21.99
C SER A 92 -0.52 0.01 -21.34
N PRO A 93 -0.93 1.24 -21.67
CA PRO A 93 -0.36 2.45 -21.04
C PRO A 93 -0.61 2.52 -19.52
N TYR A 94 -1.52 1.70 -19.02
CA TYR A 94 -1.85 1.58 -17.59
C TYR A 94 -1.14 0.42 -16.90
N LEU A 95 -0.42 -0.45 -17.65
CA LEU A 95 0.26 -1.60 -17.07
C LEU A 95 1.63 -1.19 -16.53
N LEU A 96 1.73 -1.10 -15.21
CA LEU A 96 3.00 -0.96 -14.50
C LEU A 96 3.50 -2.34 -14.05
N ILE A 97 4.80 -2.55 -14.12
CA ILE A 97 5.46 -3.74 -13.56
C ILE A 97 6.24 -3.26 -12.34
N ASP A 98 5.77 -3.61 -11.15
CA ASP A 98 6.45 -3.41 -9.88
C ASP A 98 7.25 -4.67 -9.55
N ALA A 99 8.56 -4.61 -9.75
CA ALA A 99 9.46 -5.74 -9.52
C ALA A 99 10.20 -5.56 -8.21
N LEU A 100 10.04 -6.51 -7.29
CA LEU A 100 10.72 -6.56 -6.01
C LEU A 100 11.67 -7.75 -5.97
N ILE A 101 12.96 -7.51 -5.71
CA ILE A 101 13.95 -8.57 -5.55
C ILE A 101 14.43 -8.57 -4.10
N MET A 102 14.21 -9.70 -3.44
CA MET A 102 14.46 -9.90 -2.01
C MET A 102 15.61 -10.88 -1.81
N LYS A 103 16.44 -10.60 -0.82
CA LYS A 103 17.50 -11.50 -0.41
C LYS A 103 16.96 -12.68 0.40
N GLU A 104 17.59 -13.83 0.28
CA GLU A 104 17.29 -15.01 1.11
C GLU A 104 17.41 -14.71 2.62
N SER A 105 18.35 -13.88 3.01
CA SER A 105 18.57 -13.45 4.39
C SER A 105 17.56 -12.41 4.90
N SER A 106 16.63 -11.94 4.06
CA SER A 106 15.65 -10.93 4.46
C SER A 106 14.72 -11.44 5.56
N PRO A 107 14.37 -10.60 6.56
CA PRO A 107 13.54 -11.01 7.69
C PRO A 107 12.07 -11.25 7.32
N SER A 108 11.58 -10.64 6.24
CA SER A 108 10.23 -10.82 5.72
C SER A 108 10.25 -10.88 4.20
N TYR A 109 9.33 -11.66 3.64
CA TYR A 109 9.04 -11.72 2.20
C TYR A 109 7.65 -11.15 1.86
N PHE A 110 7.04 -10.36 2.76
CA PHE A 110 5.71 -9.78 2.57
C PHE A 110 4.64 -10.83 2.26
N THR A 111 4.65 -11.92 3.01
CA THR A 111 3.71 -13.03 2.88
C THR A 111 2.70 -13.11 4.02
N GLU A 112 2.67 -12.10 4.90
CA GLU A 112 1.68 -11.95 5.97
C GLU A 112 0.30 -11.69 5.34
N VAL A 113 -0.55 -12.70 5.41
CA VAL A 113 -1.83 -12.71 4.65
C VAL A 113 -2.80 -11.60 5.04
N GLU A 114 -2.75 -11.16 6.29
CA GLU A 114 -3.56 -10.04 6.77
C GLU A 114 -3.14 -8.71 6.14
N LEU A 115 -1.85 -8.54 5.85
CA LEU A 115 -1.29 -7.33 5.24
C LEU A 115 -1.25 -7.41 3.72
N HIS A 116 -0.74 -8.51 3.19
CA HIS A 116 -0.35 -8.59 1.77
C HIS A 116 -1.24 -9.52 0.94
N GLY A 117 -2.25 -10.17 1.57
CA GLY A 117 -3.09 -11.16 0.90
C GLY A 117 -2.40 -12.51 0.74
N THR A 118 -3.02 -13.43 0.02
CA THR A 118 -2.43 -14.74 -0.26
C THR A 118 -1.57 -14.66 -1.50
N PRO A 119 -0.23 -14.81 -1.41
CA PRO A 119 0.67 -14.73 -2.55
C PRO A 119 0.31 -15.77 -3.61
N VAL A 120 0.33 -15.36 -4.88
CA VAL A 120 0.16 -16.28 -6.02
C VAL A 120 1.54 -16.85 -6.36
N ILE A 121 1.91 -17.96 -5.74
CA ILE A 121 3.24 -18.56 -5.88
C ILE A 121 3.37 -19.25 -7.24
N PHE A 122 4.35 -18.83 -8.04
CA PHE A 122 4.68 -19.47 -9.32
C PHE A 122 5.66 -20.62 -9.16
N PHE A 123 6.65 -20.48 -8.31
CA PHE A 123 7.51 -21.55 -7.85
C PHE A 123 8.20 -21.18 -6.53
N ASP A 124 8.56 -22.21 -5.78
CA ASP A 124 9.32 -22.12 -4.53
C ASP A 124 10.24 -23.35 -4.44
N LYS A 125 11.56 -23.13 -4.47
CA LYS A 125 12.57 -24.18 -4.38
C LYS A 125 12.96 -24.51 -2.94
N THR A 126 12.61 -23.66 -2.00
CA THR A 126 13.03 -23.76 -0.59
C THR A 126 11.90 -24.13 0.36
N GLY A 127 10.65 -24.01 -0.08
CA GLY A 127 9.47 -24.18 0.78
C GLY A 127 9.24 -23.01 1.76
N ARG A 128 9.91 -21.87 1.55
CA ARG A 128 9.85 -20.70 2.47
C ARG A 128 8.82 -19.64 2.07
N LEU A 129 8.28 -19.71 0.85
CA LEU A 129 7.22 -18.80 0.39
C LEU A 129 5.85 -19.31 0.87
N GLY A 130 5.67 -19.37 2.17
CA GLY A 130 4.43 -19.77 2.80
C GLY A 130 3.52 -18.59 3.11
N LYS A 131 2.32 -18.90 3.64
CA LYS A 131 1.46 -17.92 4.29
C LYS A 131 2.01 -17.64 5.67
N GLU A 132 2.40 -16.42 5.92
CA GLU A 132 2.76 -15.93 7.25
C GLU A 132 1.58 -15.15 7.84
N HIS A 133 1.65 -14.86 9.12
CA HIS A 133 0.66 -14.10 9.86
C HIS A 133 1.34 -13.00 10.66
N ILE A 134 0.63 -11.88 10.85
CA ILE A 134 1.10 -10.80 11.73
C ILE A 134 1.16 -11.28 13.19
N ASP A 135 1.97 -10.63 14.00
CA ASP A 135 1.95 -10.86 15.44
C ASP A 135 0.71 -10.24 16.08
N HIS A 136 -0.33 -11.08 16.25
CA HIS A 136 -1.59 -10.69 16.87
C HIS A 136 -1.45 -10.27 18.35
N LYS A 137 -0.35 -10.60 19.03
CA LYS A 137 -0.13 -10.20 20.43
C LYS A 137 0.32 -8.74 20.55
N GLU A 138 1.13 -8.27 19.59
CA GLU A 138 1.62 -6.91 19.58
C GLU A 138 0.66 -5.91 18.93
N LEU A 139 -0.22 -6.37 18.06
CA LEU A 139 -1.15 -5.50 17.32
C LEU A 139 -1.98 -4.60 18.26
N PRO A 140 -2.65 -5.09 19.34
CA PRO A 140 -3.44 -4.24 20.24
C PRO A 140 -2.63 -3.10 20.86
N ASN A 141 -1.38 -3.37 21.25
CA ASN A 141 -0.50 -2.34 21.83
C ASN A 141 -0.15 -1.24 20.80
N VAL A 142 0.07 -1.64 19.55
CA VAL A 142 0.32 -0.68 18.45
C VAL A 142 -0.92 0.17 18.22
N LEU A 143 -2.09 -0.44 18.13
CA LEU A 143 -3.36 0.26 17.88
C LEU A 143 -3.71 1.22 19.00
N ALA A 144 -3.56 0.81 20.27
CA ALA A 144 -3.81 1.69 21.43
C ALA A 144 -2.95 2.96 21.40
N LYS A 145 -1.65 2.82 21.05
CA LYS A 145 -0.75 3.97 20.89
C LYS A 145 -1.19 4.88 19.74
N ARG A 146 -1.70 4.30 18.65
CA ARG A 146 -2.20 5.07 17.49
C ARG A 146 -3.46 5.84 17.84
N VAL A 147 -4.43 5.20 18.50
CA VAL A 147 -5.68 5.84 18.97
C VAL A 147 -5.36 7.02 19.89
N GLU A 148 -4.46 6.84 20.86
CA GLU A 148 -4.08 7.93 21.78
C GLU A 148 -3.37 9.09 21.04
N ARG A 149 -2.52 8.77 20.07
CA ARG A 149 -1.91 9.79 19.21
C ARG A 149 -2.95 10.57 18.42
N ILE A 150 -3.92 9.89 17.80
CA ILE A 150 -5.01 10.54 17.05
C ILE A 150 -5.85 11.41 17.99
N ARG A 151 -6.18 10.93 19.18
CA ARG A 151 -6.89 11.68 20.21
C ARG A 151 -6.17 13.01 20.55
N SER A 152 -4.88 12.93 20.75
CA SER A 152 -4.06 14.11 21.07
C SER A 152 -3.96 15.08 19.89
N LEU A 153 -3.73 14.57 18.68
CA LEU A 153 -3.60 15.37 17.46
C LEU A 153 -4.91 16.09 17.11
N SER A 154 -6.05 15.40 17.12
CA SER A 154 -7.34 15.98 16.75
C SER A 154 -7.75 17.11 17.72
N ARG A 155 -7.53 16.92 19.02
CA ARG A 155 -7.82 17.95 20.05
C ARG A 155 -6.99 19.22 19.91
N MET A 156 -5.76 19.11 19.45
CA MET A 156 -4.83 20.23 19.38
C MET A 156 -4.82 20.92 18.01
N PHE A 157 -4.79 20.15 16.94
CA PHE A 157 -4.41 20.68 15.63
C PHE A 157 -5.58 21.08 14.74
N HIS A 158 -6.85 20.74 15.09
CA HIS A 158 -8.00 21.30 14.37
C HIS A 158 -8.02 22.84 14.35
N LEU A 159 -7.46 23.48 15.40
CA LEU A 159 -7.33 24.94 15.48
C LEU A 159 -6.47 25.54 14.37
N LEU A 160 -5.53 24.77 13.81
CA LEU A 160 -4.70 25.24 12.69
C LEU A 160 -5.56 25.45 11.44
N ILE A 161 -6.48 24.53 11.20
CA ILE A 161 -7.43 24.62 10.07
C ILE A 161 -8.31 25.86 10.23
N ASP A 162 -8.87 26.08 11.42
CA ASP A 162 -9.69 27.27 11.72
C ASP A 162 -8.92 28.57 11.47
N LYS A 163 -7.63 28.60 11.82
CA LYS A 163 -6.78 29.77 11.56
C LYS A 163 -6.62 30.06 10.08
N GLU A 164 -6.40 29.03 9.26
CA GLU A 164 -6.20 29.23 7.83
C GLU A 164 -7.52 29.55 7.12
N ILE A 165 -8.65 28.98 7.55
CA ILE A 165 -9.99 29.40 7.09
C ILE A 165 -10.24 30.90 7.38
N LYS A 166 -9.97 31.35 8.60
CA LYS A 166 -10.12 32.78 8.98
C LYS A 166 -9.19 33.71 8.20
N ARG A 167 -7.99 33.23 7.83
CA ARG A 167 -7.04 33.95 6.99
C ARG A 167 -7.37 33.93 5.52
N ARG A 168 -8.40 33.14 5.10
CA ARG A 168 -8.78 32.88 3.71
C ARG A 168 -7.65 32.25 2.88
N ARG A 169 -6.87 31.39 3.49
CA ARG A 169 -5.78 30.64 2.86
C ARG A 169 -6.27 29.26 2.49
N GLU A 170 -6.98 29.17 1.36
CA GLU A 170 -7.62 27.95 0.91
C GLU A 170 -6.65 26.75 0.82
N PRO A 171 -5.52 26.83 0.09
CA PRO A 171 -4.62 25.68 -0.06
C PRO A 171 -4.11 25.14 1.28
N ASP A 172 -3.74 26.05 2.20
CA ASP A 172 -3.23 25.67 3.53
C ASP A 172 -4.33 24.99 4.37
N ALA A 173 -5.56 25.53 4.32
CA ALA A 173 -6.68 24.95 5.06
C ALA A 173 -7.04 23.55 4.54
N PHE A 174 -7.06 23.34 3.23
CA PHE A 174 -7.31 22.04 2.61
C PHE A 174 -6.22 21.03 2.95
N ASP A 175 -4.95 21.40 2.84
CA ASP A 175 -3.83 20.53 3.18
C ASP A 175 -3.91 20.05 4.63
N LEU A 176 -4.09 20.98 5.58
CA LEU A 176 -4.22 20.66 6.99
C LEU A 176 -5.45 19.78 7.28
N TYR A 177 -6.60 20.09 6.69
CA TYR A 177 -7.81 19.27 6.84
C TYR A 177 -7.59 17.84 6.39
N TYR A 178 -7.02 17.67 5.20
CA TYR A 178 -6.80 16.36 4.59
C TYR A 178 -5.78 15.55 5.38
N ASN A 179 -4.63 16.16 5.70
CA ASN A 179 -3.50 15.45 6.30
C ASN A 179 -3.62 15.26 7.82
N LEU A 180 -4.33 16.13 8.53
CA LEU A 180 -4.47 16.02 9.98
C LEU A 180 -5.79 15.34 10.39
N LEU A 181 -6.93 15.79 9.87
CA LEU A 181 -8.22 15.30 10.37
C LEU A 181 -8.77 14.14 9.56
N LEU A 182 -8.88 14.29 8.24
CA LEU A 182 -9.52 13.26 7.43
C LEU A 182 -8.71 11.96 7.44
N ARG A 183 -7.38 12.04 7.35
CA ARG A 183 -6.51 10.86 7.50
C ARG A 183 -6.62 10.21 8.87
N SER A 184 -6.75 10.99 9.93
CA SER A 184 -6.96 10.47 11.29
C SER A 184 -8.29 9.73 11.42
N LEU A 185 -9.38 10.28 10.83
CA LEU A 185 -10.68 9.60 10.78
C LEU A 185 -10.59 8.27 10.03
N ILE A 186 -9.94 8.25 8.87
CA ILE A 186 -9.75 7.04 8.08
C ILE A 186 -8.94 6.00 8.85
N GLU A 187 -7.90 6.41 9.57
CA GLU A 187 -7.09 5.51 10.38
C GLU A 187 -7.93 4.87 11.49
N LEU A 188 -8.76 5.63 12.22
CA LEU A 188 -9.67 5.07 13.24
C LEU A 188 -10.71 4.13 12.64
N LEU A 189 -11.28 4.48 11.49
CA LEU A 189 -12.22 3.60 10.80
C LEU A 189 -11.55 2.28 10.36
N ARG A 190 -10.29 2.33 9.93
CA ARG A 190 -9.53 1.11 9.65
C ARG A 190 -9.23 0.32 10.92
N ILE A 191 -8.83 0.96 11.99
CA ILE A 191 -8.64 0.28 13.29
C ILE A 191 -9.90 -0.51 13.67
N LYS A 192 -11.08 0.08 13.45
CA LYS A 192 -12.37 -0.54 13.74
C LYS A 192 -12.74 -1.67 12.77
N HIS A 193 -12.52 -1.51 11.48
CA HIS A 193 -13.04 -2.41 10.43
C HIS A 193 -11.98 -3.29 9.76
N ASP A 194 -10.70 -2.96 9.89
CA ASP A 194 -9.57 -3.59 9.20
C ASP A 194 -8.25 -3.36 9.95
N SER A 195 -8.24 -3.75 11.23
CA SER A 195 -7.17 -3.41 12.19
C SER A 195 -5.77 -3.79 11.74
N ALA A 196 -5.60 -4.90 11.04
CA ALA A 196 -4.30 -5.32 10.49
C ALA A 196 -3.74 -4.28 9.49
N ARG A 197 -4.61 -3.66 8.69
CA ARG A 197 -4.23 -2.67 7.67
C ARG A 197 -4.55 -1.23 8.09
N TRP A 198 -4.47 -0.93 9.38
CA TRP A 198 -4.77 0.40 9.94
C TRP A 198 -4.00 1.54 9.25
N SER A 199 -2.79 1.30 8.77
CA SER A 199 -1.90 2.28 8.14
C SER A 199 -2.11 2.46 6.63
N TRP A 200 -3.02 1.72 6.00
CA TRP A 200 -3.22 1.73 4.54
C TRP A 200 -3.91 2.99 4.00
N GLY A 201 -4.39 3.89 4.86
CA GLY A 201 -5.05 5.13 4.45
C GLY A 201 -6.27 4.87 3.55
N PHE A 202 -6.34 5.54 2.41
CA PHE A 202 -7.50 5.49 1.49
C PHE A 202 -7.58 4.23 0.61
N ARG A 203 -6.56 3.36 0.60
CA ARG A 203 -6.53 2.20 -0.29
C ARG A 203 -7.69 1.24 0.01
N TYR A 204 -8.48 0.93 -1.01
CA TYR A 204 -9.58 -0.05 -0.95
C TYR A 204 -10.63 0.19 0.15
N LEU A 205 -10.87 1.44 0.56
CA LEU A 205 -11.88 1.75 1.59
C LEU A 205 -13.28 1.26 1.22
N ASN A 206 -13.63 1.29 -0.05
CA ASN A 206 -14.91 0.81 -0.58
C ASN A 206 -15.15 -0.69 -0.36
N SER A 207 -14.11 -1.47 -0.10
CA SER A 207 -14.22 -2.90 0.17
C SER A 207 -14.01 -3.26 1.64
N VAL A 208 -13.73 -2.27 2.47
CA VAL A 208 -13.42 -2.43 3.90
C VAL A 208 -14.54 -1.85 4.76
N LEU A 209 -15.01 -0.66 4.40
CA LEU A 209 -16.02 0.05 5.18
C LEU A 209 -17.45 -0.36 4.78
N PRO A 210 -18.41 -0.32 5.71
CA PRO A 210 -19.82 -0.39 5.37
C PRO A 210 -20.18 0.66 4.31
N PRO A 211 -21.11 0.37 3.38
CA PRO A 211 -21.41 1.27 2.26
C PRO A 211 -21.77 2.69 2.69
N GLU A 212 -22.55 2.85 3.76
CA GLU A 212 -22.98 4.13 4.31
C GLU A 212 -21.78 4.93 4.90
N VAL A 213 -20.85 4.24 5.57
CA VAL A 213 -19.63 4.86 6.10
C VAL A 213 -18.70 5.29 4.97
N TYR A 214 -18.57 4.45 3.94
CA TYR A 214 -17.78 4.78 2.76
C TYR A 214 -18.35 6.01 2.04
N GLU A 215 -19.67 6.11 1.89
CA GLU A 215 -20.33 7.27 1.31
C GLU A 215 -20.07 8.56 2.11
N ASP A 216 -20.12 8.49 3.43
CA ASP A 216 -19.75 9.61 4.29
C ASP A 216 -18.30 10.05 4.03
N ILE A 217 -17.34 9.11 4.00
CA ILE A 217 -15.94 9.43 3.69
C ILE A 217 -15.79 10.02 2.29
N ARG A 218 -16.48 9.48 1.29
CA ARG A 218 -16.47 10.03 -0.08
C ARG A 218 -16.91 11.50 -0.10
N ASN A 219 -17.98 11.82 0.61
CA ASN A 219 -18.49 13.18 0.72
C ASN A 219 -17.54 14.11 1.48
N LEU A 220 -16.86 13.61 2.51
CA LEU A 220 -15.88 14.36 3.30
C LEU A 220 -14.54 14.55 2.56
N SER A 221 -14.24 13.73 1.57
CA SER A 221 -12.96 13.78 0.83
C SER A 221 -12.87 14.92 -0.18
N TYR A 222 -13.95 15.64 -0.42
CA TYR A 222 -13.97 16.79 -1.33
C TYR A 222 -14.68 17.98 -0.66
N ALA A 223 -14.07 19.14 -0.65
CA ALA A 223 -14.69 20.38 -0.22
C ALA A 223 -14.58 21.45 -1.34
N ARG A 224 -15.66 22.18 -1.60
CA ARG A 224 -15.79 23.12 -2.72
C ARG A 224 -15.13 24.47 -2.46
N ASP A 225 -15.18 24.91 -1.22
CA ASP A 225 -14.74 26.21 -0.75
C ASP A 225 -14.48 26.17 0.77
N LEU A 226 -14.02 27.27 1.35
CA LEU A 226 -13.73 27.36 2.79
C LEU A 226 -14.97 27.20 3.67
N GLN A 227 -16.16 27.57 3.19
CA GLN A 227 -17.40 27.40 3.96
C GLN A 227 -17.79 25.92 4.03
N ASP A 228 -17.71 25.22 2.90
CA ASP A 228 -17.96 23.78 2.81
C ASP A 228 -16.89 23.02 3.62
N LEU A 229 -15.62 23.46 3.54
CA LEU A 229 -14.53 22.90 4.33
C LEU A 229 -14.79 23.02 5.84
N GLN A 230 -15.28 24.17 6.31
CA GLN A 230 -15.64 24.36 7.71
C GLN A 230 -16.68 23.35 8.18
N HIS A 231 -17.78 23.19 7.41
CA HIS A 231 -18.83 22.21 7.73
C HIS A 231 -18.29 20.78 7.76
N LYS A 232 -17.45 20.42 6.80
CA LYS A 232 -16.84 19.09 6.74
C LYS A 232 -15.85 18.84 7.86
N LYS A 233 -15.04 19.85 8.22
CA LYS A 233 -14.16 19.80 9.38
C LYS A 233 -14.97 19.50 10.65
N ASP A 234 -16.06 20.23 10.88
CA ASP A 234 -16.90 20.05 12.06
C ASP A 234 -17.52 18.65 12.09
N ARG A 235 -17.96 18.15 10.93
CA ARG A 235 -18.48 16.78 10.79
C ARG A 235 -17.38 15.72 11.07
N VAL A 236 -16.18 15.90 10.54
CA VAL A 236 -15.04 15.00 10.81
C VAL A 236 -14.70 14.99 12.31
N MET A 237 -14.67 16.15 12.97
CA MET A 237 -14.44 16.25 14.41
C MET A 237 -15.49 15.47 15.21
N GLN A 238 -16.77 15.61 14.86
CA GLN A 238 -17.84 14.85 15.50
C GLN A 238 -17.67 13.34 15.34
N LEU A 239 -17.30 12.88 14.13
CA LEU A 239 -17.07 11.46 13.88
C LEU A 239 -15.83 10.94 14.63
N LEU A 240 -14.77 11.72 14.70
CA LEU A 240 -13.58 11.41 15.48
C LEU A 240 -13.92 11.27 16.97
N ASP A 241 -14.66 12.23 17.53
CA ASP A 241 -15.05 12.19 18.94
C ASP A 241 -15.90 10.97 19.26
N ASN A 242 -16.86 10.61 18.40
CA ASN A 242 -17.68 9.41 18.56
C ASN A 242 -16.83 8.13 18.54
N LEU A 243 -15.95 7.98 17.53
CA LEU A 243 -15.08 6.81 17.44
C LEU A 243 -14.10 6.71 18.61
N LEU A 244 -13.56 7.84 19.08
CA LEU A 244 -12.62 7.86 20.21
C LEU A 244 -13.27 7.57 21.58
N GLN A 245 -14.61 7.58 21.66
CA GLN A 245 -15.38 7.14 22.85
C GLN A 245 -15.69 5.64 22.83
N GLU A 246 -15.64 5.00 21.66
CA GLU A 246 -15.82 3.56 21.55
C GLU A 246 -14.63 2.81 22.17
N GLU A 247 -14.88 1.59 22.66
CA GLU A 247 -13.80 0.68 23.03
C GLU A 247 -13.10 0.18 21.75
N HIS A 248 -11.79 0.34 21.69
CA HIS A 248 -10.96 -0.15 20.59
C HIS A 248 -10.29 -1.47 21.01
N PRO A 249 -10.09 -2.41 20.09
CA PRO A 249 -9.47 -3.72 20.36
C PRO A 249 -8.01 -3.61 20.82
#